data_74e047e6b33abd8dde4c2dcef592533a
#
_entry.id   74e047e6b33abd8dde4c2dcef592533a
#
_cell.length_a   1.000
_cell.length_b   1.000
_cell.length_c   1.000
_cell.angle_alpha   90.00
_cell.angle_beta   90.00
_cell.angle_gamma   90.00
#
_symmetry.space_group_name_H-M   'P 1'
#
loop_
_entity.id
_entity.type
_entity.pdbx_description
1 polymer ?
#
loop_
_entity_poly.entity_id
_entity_poly.type
_entity_poly.pdbx_seq_one_letter_code
_entity_poly.pdbx_strand_id
1 'polypeptide(L)'
;MRKTLFILFSLLLSITVFANPKHEYRATWFTTAASIDWPKSKGVELQKKELQQKLDILASGNLNFACLQVRSVADALYKSSYEPWAACLTGTRGQDPGYDPLQFAIEEAHKRGLELHVWVNPFRVTSSGKLDTADLVWKNAGQWIIKYNNSSFKGQIIDPGYPEAREYVHKVFMEIVNNYDIDGILMDDYFYAYGGTYSEDADSKSKHKPANVVDVDKDGSTDDDWRRANVDSVICNLYKAIQEVKPWVRFGMGIPGNWTMKSKAAAAYGISLPSGISAMESYDYLYCNAVEWAKQGWVDYLNPQIYWSTQV
;
A
#
# COMPACT_ATOMS: atom_id res chain seq x y z
N MET A 1 -46.80 37.71 10.73
CA MET A 1 -46.62 36.25 10.62
C MET A 1 -45.80 35.81 9.40
N ARG A 2 -46.07 36.23 8.15
CA ARG A 2 -45.26 35.81 6.98
C ARG A 2 -43.77 36.22 7.03
N LYS A 3 -43.42 37.39 7.51
CA LYS A 3 -42.03 37.88 7.61
C LYS A 3 -41.22 37.14 8.68
N THR A 4 -41.87 36.79 9.81
CA THR A 4 -41.21 36.01 10.90
C THR A 4 -40.95 34.56 10.49
N LEU A 5 -41.82 33.96 9.68
CA LEU A 5 -41.64 32.61 9.16
C LEU A 5 -40.49 32.53 8.17
N PHE A 6 -40.27 33.58 7.36
CA PHE A 6 -39.16 33.65 6.40
C PHE A 6 -37.80 33.79 7.10
N ILE A 7 -37.74 34.54 8.20
CA ILE A 7 -36.51 34.70 9.00
C ILE A 7 -36.15 33.39 9.72
N LEU A 8 -37.14 32.67 10.28
CA LEU A 8 -36.90 31.35 10.88
C LEU A 8 -36.45 30.31 9.87
N PHE A 9 -37.01 30.33 8.65
CA PHE A 9 -36.60 29.44 7.58
C PHE A 9 -35.18 29.75 7.06
N SER A 10 -34.80 31.01 6.97
CA SER A 10 -33.45 31.45 6.61
C SER A 10 -32.42 31.11 7.69
N LEU A 11 -32.77 31.18 8.99
CA LEU A 11 -31.91 30.75 10.09
C LEU A 11 -31.73 29.21 10.11
N LEU A 12 -32.77 28.43 9.82
CA LEU A 12 -32.68 26.98 9.71
C LEU A 12 -31.84 26.56 8.50
N LEU A 13 -31.91 27.23 7.36
CA LEU A 13 -31.02 26.96 6.22
C LEU A 13 -29.57 27.33 6.50
N SER A 14 -29.30 28.37 7.29
CA SER A 14 -27.92 28.74 7.65
C SER A 14 -27.27 27.76 8.63
N ILE A 15 -28.03 27.04 9.44
CA ILE A 15 -27.51 26.03 10.36
C ILE A 15 -27.14 24.75 9.61
N THR A 16 -27.78 24.46 8.47
CA THR A 16 -27.46 23.28 7.65
C THR A 16 -26.21 23.42 6.75
N VAL A 17 -25.72 24.65 6.57
CA VAL A 17 -24.54 24.92 5.72
C VAL A 17 -23.20 24.73 6.46
N PHE A 18 -23.20 24.65 7.80
CA PHE A 18 -21.99 24.56 8.62
C PHE A 18 -21.64 23.15 9.13
N ALA A 19 -22.42 22.16 8.80
CA ALA A 19 -22.14 20.78 9.20
C ALA A 19 -21.94 19.90 7.98
N ASN A 20 -20.92 20.17 7.18
CA ASN A 20 -20.31 19.10 6.43
C ASN A 20 -19.54 18.26 7.47
N PRO A 21 -19.96 17.04 7.79
CA PRO A 21 -19.14 16.19 8.63
C PRO A 21 -17.81 16.05 7.92
N LYS A 22 -16.73 16.55 8.52
CA LYS A 22 -15.39 16.28 8.06
C LYS A 22 -15.23 14.77 8.13
N HIS A 23 -15.21 14.10 6.99
CA HIS A 23 -14.81 12.71 6.94
C HIS A 23 -13.32 12.66 7.25
N GLU A 24 -13.01 12.37 8.50
CA GLU A 24 -11.65 12.28 8.99
C GLU A 24 -11.29 10.82 9.22
N TYR A 25 -10.18 10.39 8.64
CA TYR A 25 -9.59 9.09 8.93
C TYR A 25 -8.79 9.18 10.24
N ARG A 26 -9.23 8.44 11.24
CA ARG A 26 -8.52 8.24 12.50
C ARG A 26 -8.22 6.75 12.63
N ALA A 27 -6.98 6.38 12.35
CA ALA A 27 -6.59 4.99 12.22
C ALA A 27 -5.28 4.66 12.93
N THR A 28 -5.03 3.37 13.05
CA THR A 28 -3.73 2.83 13.44
C THR A 28 -3.34 1.71 12.48
N TRP A 29 -2.05 1.60 12.22
CA TRP A 29 -1.47 0.52 11.44
C TRP A 29 -0.99 -0.59 12.38
N PHE A 30 -1.31 -1.84 12.02
CA PHE A 30 -0.81 -3.04 12.67
C PHE A 30 0.14 -3.76 11.71
N THR A 31 1.45 -3.70 11.99
CA THR A 31 2.44 -4.42 11.21
C THR A 31 2.60 -5.85 11.69
N THR A 32 2.65 -6.78 10.74
CA THR A 32 2.91 -8.21 10.99
C THR A 32 4.34 -8.59 10.67
N ALA A 33 5.07 -7.73 9.96
CA ALA A 33 6.50 -7.91 9.71
C ALA A 33 7.25 -8.09 11.03
N ALA A 34 8.04 -9.16 11.14
CA ALA A 34 8.75 -9.53 12.36
C ALA A 34 7.87 -9.58 13.62
N SER A 35 6.57 -9.73 13.49
CA SER A 35 5.59 -9.70 14.58
C SER A 35 5.69 -8.42 15.46
N ILE A 36 5.98 -7.25 14.86
CA ILE A 36 6.18 -6.00 15.61
C ILE A 36 4.93 -5.61 16.39
N ASP A 37 3.75 -5.66 15.76
CA ASP A 37 2.49 -5.35 16.43
C ASP A 37 1.64 -6.58 16.68
N TRP A 38 1.46 -7.43 15.68
CA TRP A 38 0.62 -8.62 15.75
C TRP A 38 1.03 -9.64 14.66
N PRO A 39 0.91 -10.98 14.92
CA PRO A 39 0.68 -11.58 16.23
C PRO A 39 1.97 -11.64 17.07
N LYS A 40 1.86 -11.44 18.37
CA LYS A 40 2.97 -11.64 19.32
C LYS A 40 3.08 -13.10 19.76
N SER A 41 1.95 -13.76 19.91
CA SER A 41 1.85 -15.14 20.38
C SER A 41 1.65 -16.11 19.24
N LYS A 42 1.93 -17.37 19.50
CA LYS A 42 1.57 -18.49 18.62
C LYS A 42 0.28 -19.14 19.12
N GLY A 43 -0.48 -19.71 18.19
CA GLY A 43 -1.74 -20.40 18.50
C GLY A 43 -2.96 -19.49 18.39
N VAL A 44 -4.03 -20.09 17.89
CA VAL A 44 -5.27 -19.45 17.44
C VAL A 44 -5.89 -18.56 18.50
N GLU A 45 -6.12 -19.09 19.69
CA GLU A 45 -6.87 -18.39 20.76
C GLU A 45 -6.12 -17.16 21.28
N LEU A 46 -4.80 -17.25 21.41
CA LEU A 46 -3.98 -16.12 21.86
C LEU A 46 -3.93 -15.02 20.79
N GLN A 47 -3.75 -15.38 19.52
CA GLN A 47 -3.73 -14.42 18.42
C GLN A 47 -5.06 -13.68 18.27
N LYS A 48 -6.18 -14.41 18.36
CA LYS A 48 -7.53 -13.83 18.35
C LYS A 48 -7.73 -12.86 19.50
N LYS A 49 -7.36 -13.25 20.71
CA LYS A 49 -7.48 -12.41 21.90
C LYS A 49 -6.63 -11.13 21.77
N GLU A 50 -5.38 -11.24 21.30
CA GLU A 50 -4.51 -10.10 21.08
C GLU A 50 -5.11 -9.10 20.09
N LEU A 51 -5.66 -9.58 18.97
CA LEU A 51 -6.28 -8.72 17.96
C LEU A 51 -7.54 -8.05 18.50
N GLN A 52 -8.41 -8.79 19.19
CA GLN A 52 -9.60 -8.23 19.84
C GLN A 52 -9.24 -7.09 20.80
N GLN A 53 -8.24 -7.28 21.67
CA GLN A 53 -7.77 -6.24 22.59
C GLN A 53 -7.29 -4.98 21.85
N LYS A 54 -6.57 -5.15 20.75
CA LYS A 54 -6.12 -4.02 19.93
C LYS A 54 -7.29 -3.26 19.30
N LEU A 55 -8.25 -3.97 18.74
CA LEU A 55 -9.45 -3.37 18.16
C LEU A 55 -10.34 -2.69 19.23
N ASP A 56 -10.42 -3.25 20.45
CA ASP A 56 -11.11 -2.62 21.59
C ASP A 56 -10.47 -1.26 21.94
N ILE A 57 -9.12 -1.19 21.94
CA ILE A 57 -8.39 0.07 22.16
C ILE A 57 -8.71 1.10 21.08
N LEU A 58 -8.76 0.70 19.80
CA LEU A 58 -9.09 1.60 18.72
C LEU A 58 -10.51 2.15 18.86
N ALA A 59 -11.49 1.27 19.08
CA ALA A 59 -12.88 1.67 19.24
C ALA A 59 -13.07 2.61 20.44
N SER A 60 -12.47 2.30 21.60
CA SER A 60 -12.54 3.15 22.80
C SER A 60 -11.80 4.49 22.62
N GLY A 61 -10.77 4.53 21.77
CA GLY A 61 -10.03 5.72 21.40
C GLY A 61 -10.70 6.59 20.32
N ASN A 62 -11.93 6.24 19.93
CA ASN A 62 -12.69 6.93 18.87
C ASN A 62 -11.94 6.96 17.52
N LEU A 63 -11.17 5.91 17.20
CA LEU A 63 -10.67 5.66 15.86
C LEU A 63 -11.78 5.06 15.01
N ASN A 64 -11.70 5.20 13.69
CA ASN A 64 -12.76 4.75 12.79
C ASN A 64 -12.33 3.67 11.80
N PHE A 65 -11.01 3.42 11.66
CA PHE A 65 -10.54 2.21 10.98
C PHE A 65 -9.23 1.64 11.54
N ALA A 66 -9.03 0.35 11.29
CA ALA A 66 -7.79 -0.36 11.54
C ALA A 66 -7.12 -0.69 10.19
N CYS A 67 -5.81 -0.48 10.08
CA CYS A 67 -5.03 -0.90 8.94
C CYS A 67 -4.17 -2.10 9.32
N LEU A 68 -4.49 -3.29 8.79
CA LEU A 68 -3.80 -4.54 9.11
C LEU A 68 -2.88 -4.97 7.96
N GLN A 69 -1.58 -5.14 8.22
CA GLN A 69 -0.66 -5.73 7.25
C GLN A 69 -0.98 -7.22 7.06
N VAL A 70 -1.47 -7.57 5.87
CA VAL A 70 -1.83 -8.96 5.54
C VAL A 70 -0.83 -9.63 4.60
N ARG A 71 0.08 -8.84 4.01
CA ARG A 71 1.16 -9.31 3.16
C ARG A 71 2.41 -8.46 3.39
N SER A 72 3.36 -9.00 4.11
CA SER A 72 4.62 -8.29 4.41
C SER A 72 5.76 -8.64 3.47
N VAL A 73 5.87 -9.91 3.04
CA VAL A 73 6.95 -10.44 2.20
C VAL A 73 6.44 -11.59 1.32
N ALA A 74 5.64 -11.32 0.31
CA ALA A 74 5.05 -12.33 -0.57
C ALA A 74 4.55 -13.56 0.23
N ASP A 75 3.83 -13.30 1.30
CA ASP A 75 3.20 -14.26 2.21
C ASP A 75 1.83 -13.74 2.62
N ALA A 76 0.94 -14.60 3.09
CA ALA A 76 -0.45 -14.24 3.31
C ALA A 76 -0.91 -14.50 4.76
N LEU A 77 -1.71 -13.59 5.29
CA LEU A 77 -2.51 -13.77 6.49
C LEU A 77 -3.95 -14.23 6.18
N TYR A 78 -4.13 -14.80 5.01
CA TYR A 78 -5.40 -15.28 4.49
C TYR A 78 -5.14 -16.52 3.62
N LYS A 79 -6.19 -17.28 3.30
CA LYS A 79 -6.06 -18.43 2.42
C LYS A 79 -5.84 -17.95 0.99
N SER A 80 -4.59 -18.03 0.51
CA SER A 80 -4.20 -17.62 -0.83
C SER A 80 -3.92 -18.81 -1.74
N SER A 81 -4.26 -18.66 -3.03
CA SER A 81 -3.89 -19.59 -4.10
C SER A 81 -2.51 -19.28 -4.68
N TYR A 82 -1.96 -18.11 -4.40
CA TYR A 82 -0.72 -17.60 -4.98
C TYR A 82 0.46 -17.63 -4.02
N GLU A 83 0.21 -17.43 -2.71
CA GLU A 83 1.24 -17.21 -1.72
C GLU A 83 1.04 -18.08 -0.47
N PRO A 84 2.12 -18.50 0.20
CA PRO A 84 2.03 -19.35 1.38
C PRO A 84 1.58 -18.57 2.61
N TRP A 85 1.07 -19.28 3.62
CA TRP A 85 0.80 -18.71 4.92
C TRP A 85 2.04 -18.03 5.51
N ALA A 86 1.85 -16.86 6.11
CA ALA A 86 2.93 -16.09 6.72
C ALA A 86 3.52 -16.80 7.95
N ALA A 87 4.84 -16.80 8.03
CA ALA A 87 5.57 -17.43 9.15
C ALA A 87 5.24 -16.80 10.51
N CYS A 88 4.80 -15.55 10.55
CA CYS A 88 4.44 -14.88 11.80
C CYS A 88 3.27 -15.58 12.53
N LEU A 89 2.41 -16.30 11.83
CA LEU A 89 1.25 -17.01 12.40
C LEU A 89 1.64 -18.24 13.22
N THR A 90 2.50 -19.10 12.66
CA THR A 90 2.83 -20.39 13.27
C THR A 90 4.30 -20.53 13.69
N GLY A 91 5.17 -19.70 13.12
CA GLY A 91 6.62 -19.82 13.19
C GLY A 91 7.21 -20.46 11.94
N THR A 92 6.38 -21.05 11.06
CA THR A 92 6.80 -21.75 9.84
C THR A 92 6.03 -21.22 8.64
N ARG A 93 6.75 -20.72 7.63
CA ARG A 93 6.17 -20.26 6.37
C ARG A 93 5.45 -21.41 5.66
N GLY A 94 4.23 -21.16 5.20
CA GLY A 94 3.38 -22.14 4.52
C GLY A 94 2.60 -23.08 5.42
N GLN A 95 2.80 -23.04 6.74
CA GLN A 95 2.03 -23.82 7.68
C GLN A 95 0.68 -23.16 7.96
N ASP A 96 -0.40 -23.90 7.71
CA ASP A 96 -1.77 -23.44 8.00
C ASP A 96 -1.94 -23.14 9.49
N PRO A 97 -2.42 -21.94 9.88
CA PRO A 97 -2.64 -21.57 11.27
C PRO A 97 -3.90 -22.19 11.89
N GLY A 98 -4.73 -22.90 11.11
CA GLY A 98 -5.98 -23.51 11.57
C GLY A 98 -7.17 -22.54 11.66
N TYR A 99 -7.04 -21.32 11.15
CA TYR A 99 -8.14 -20.34 11.01
C TYR A 99 -7.77 -19.34 9.91
N ASP A 100 -8.72 -18.49 9.51
CA ASP A 100 -8.47 -17.38 8.60
C ASP A 100 -8.28 -16.08 9.39
N PRO A 101 -7.02 -15.58 9.52
CA PRO A 101 -6.73 -14.36 10.29
C PRO A 101 -7.38 -13.11 9.71
N LEU A 102 -7.45 -12.99 8.38
CA LEU A 102 -8.06 -11.82 7.73
C LEU A 102 -9.58 -11.82 7.92
N GLN A 103 -10.24 -12.94 7.67
CA GLN A 103 -11.68 -13.05 7.90
C GLN A 103 -12.04 -12.71 9.36
N PHE A 104 -11.28 -13.26 10.31
CA PHE A 104 -11.48 -12.96 11.72
C PHE A 104 -11.27 -11.47 12.04
N ALA A 105 -10.25 -10.84 11.45
CA ALA A 105 -9.98 -9.41 11.66
C ALA A 105 -11.13 -8.52 11.15
N ILE A 106 -11.68 -8.84 9.97
CA ILE A 106 -12.83 -8.13 9.39
C ILE A 106 -14.02 -8.21 10.33
N GLU A 107 -14.40 -9.42 10.73
CA GLU A 107 -15.56 -9.64 11.62
C GLU A 107 -15.42 -8.89 12.95
N GLU A 108 -14.25 -8.93 13.55
CA GLU A 108 -13.99 -8.27 14.83
C GLU A 108 -13.90 -6.74 14.71
N ALA A 109 -13.40 -6.21 13.59
CA ALA A 109 -13.43 -4.77 13.32
C ALA A 109 -14.87 -4.28 13.12
N HIS A 110 -15.64 -4.94 12.25
CA HIS A 110 -17.02 -4.58 11.96
C HIS A 110 -17.94 -4.66 13.17
N LYS A 111 -17.77 -5.67 14.06
CA LYS A 111 -18.49 -5.74 15.36
C LYS A 111 -18.31 -4.51 16.24
N ARG A 112 -17.20 -3.78 16.06
CA ARG A 112 -16.84 -2.56 16.81
C ARG A 112 -17.15 -1.28 16.06
N GLY A 113 -17.74 -1.35 14.86
CA GLY A 113 -17.99 -0.20 13.99
C GLY A 113 -16.72 0.40 13.40
N LEU A 114 -15.65 -0.38 13.29
CA LEU A 114 -14.40 0.00 12.65
C LEU A 114 -14.37 -0.53 11.22
N GLU A 115 -13.97 0.27 10.26
CA GLU A 115 -13.57 -0.21 8.94
C GLU A 115 -12.26 -1.03 9.05
N LEU A 116 -12.10 -2.06 8.23
CA LEU A 116 -10.83 -2.78 8.10
C LEU A 116 -10.21 -2.52 6.74
N HIS A 117 -9.08 -1.84 6.73
CA HIS A 117 -8.23 -1.68 5.56
C HIS A 117 -7.06 -2.67 5.64
N VAL A 118 -6.78 -3.34 4.55
CA VAL A 118 -5.65 -4.27 4.47
C VAL A 118 -4.43 -3.58 3.87
N TRP A 119 -3.29 -3.79 4.49
CA TRP A 119 -2.00 -3.30 4.00
C TRP A 119 -1.23 -4.43 3.32
N VAL A 120 -0.86 -4.18 2.08
CA VAL A 120 -0.15 -5.12 1.21
C VAL A 120 1.15 -4.48 0.74
N ASN A 121 2.28 -5.11 1.02
CA ASN A 121 3.54 -4.75 0.39
C ASN A 121 3.56 -5.33 -1.03
N PRO A 122 3.65 -4.51 -2.10
CA PRO A 122 3.33 -5.00 -3.45
C PRO A 122 4.36 -5.95 -4.05
N PHE A 123 5.67 -5.68 -3.89
CA PHE A 123 6.70 -6.40 -4.64
C PHE A 123 7.72 -7.13 -3.77
N ARG A 124 7.80 -6.86 -2.47
CA ARG A 124 8.78 -7.49 -1.60
C ARG A 124 8.53 -8.99 -1.46
N VAL A 125 9.55 -9.79 -1.76
CA VAL A 125 9.53 -11.26 -1.63
C VAL A 125 10.20 -11.71 -0.34
N THR A 126 11.36 -11.14 -0.03
CA THR A 126 12.06 -11.37 1.25
C THR A 126 12.65 -10.06 1.75
N SER A 127 12.70 -9.88 3.07
CA SER A 127 13.40 -8.76 3.71
C SER A 127 14.89 -9.04 3.89
N SER A 128 15.29 -10.32 3.81
CA SER A 128 16.68 -10.79 3.88
C SER A 128 16.81 -12.18 3.25
N GLY A 129 18.01 -12.50 2.76
CA GLY A 129 18.30 -13.84 2.24
C GLY A 129 17.65 -14.14 0.88
N LYS A 130 17.42 -15.43 0.65
CA LYS A 130 16.82 -15.97 -0.58
C LYS A 130 15.55 -16.75 -0.23
N LEU A 131 14.58 -16.69 -1.11
CA LEU A 131 13.44 -17.58 -1.09
C LEU A 131 13.87 -19.00 -1.49
N ASP A 132 13.29 -20.00 -0.83
CA ASP A 132 13.48 -21.41 -1.23
C ASP A 132 12.79 -21.65 -2.58
N THR A 133 13.46 -22.41 -3.47
CA THR A 133 12.89 -22.77 -4.78
C THR A 133 11.69 -23.73 -4.68
N ALA A 134 11.50 -24.38 -3.55
CA ALA A 134 10.30 -25.17 -3.25
C ALA A 134 9.11 -24.32 -2.83
N ASP A 135 9.32 -23.04 -2.48
CA ASP A 135 8.27 -22.11 -2.06
C ASP A 135 7.23 -21.87 -3.18
N LEU A 136 5.99 -21.67 -2.78
CA LEU A 136 4.89 -21.43 -3.72
C LEU A 136 5.12 -20.17 -4.57
N VAL A 137 5.65 -19.11 -3.97
CA VAL A 137 5.96 -17.86 -4.69
C VAL A 137 7.06 -18.08 -5.74
N TRP A 138 8.09 -18.88 -5.40
CA TRP A 138 9.11 -19.22 -6.39
C TRP A 138 8.53 -19.97 -7.58
N LYS A 139 7.62 -20.91 -7.34
CA LYS A 139 6.94 -21.67 -8.41
C LYS A 139 6.06 -20.77 -9.30
N ASN A 140 5.41 -19.78 -8.70
CA ASN A 140 4.48 -18.90 -9.41
C ASN A 140 5.17 -17.70 -10.08
N ALA A 141 6.21 -17.16 -9.47
CA ALA A 141 6.81 -15.87 -9.85
C ALA A 141 8.36 -15.88 -9.88
N GLY A 142 9.01 -17.02 -9.64
CA GLY A 142 10.45 -17.10 -9.45
C GLY A 142 11.29 -16.55 -10.61
N GLN A 143 10.77 -16.63 -11.83
CA GLN A 143 11.41 -16.12 -13.05
C GLN A 143 11.49 -14.59 -13.10
N TRP A 144 10.71 -13.89 -12.29
CA TRP A 144 10.68 -12.42 -12.20
C TRP A 144 11.28 -11.90 -10.91
N ILE A 145 11.86 -12.78 -10.08
CA ILE A 145 12.45 -12.39 -8.80
C ILE A 145 13.88 -11.91 -9.04
N ILE A 146 14.14 -10.66 -8.67
CA ILE A 146 15.48 -10.08 -8.66
C ILE A 146 15.99 -9.90 -7.24
N LYS A 147 17.32 -9.97 -7.09
CA LYS A 147 17.99 -9.93 -5.79
C LYS A 147 18.75 -8.61 -5.64
N TYR A 148 18.52 -7.96 -4.53
CA TYR A 148 19.29 -6.81 -4.09
C TYR A 148 20.24 -7.18 -2.95
N ASN A 149 21.42 -6.58 -2.95
CA ASN A 149 22.41 -6.71 -1.88
C ASN A 149 23.20 -5.40 -1.75
N ASN A 150 22.51 -4.34 -1.32
CA ASN A 150 23.11 -3.04 -1.08
C ASN A 150 23.10 -2.68 0.43
N SER A 151 23.49 -1.47 0.79
CA SER A 151 23.53 -1.02 2.18
C SER A 151 22.16 -0.88 2.83
N SER A 152 21.13 -0.61 2.04
CA SER A 152 19.77 -0.31 2.52
C SER A 152 18.81 -1.48 2.40
N PHE A 153 19.07 -2.45 1.49
CA PHE A 153 18.21 -3.60 1.29
C PHE A 153 19.02 -4.84 0.86
N LYS A 154 18.79 -5.96 1.55
CA LYS A 154 19.46 -7.26 1.29
C LYS A 154 18.44 -8.39 1.11
N GLY A 155 17.57 -8.25 0.14
CA GLY A 155 16.46 -9.17 -0.07
C GLY A 155 16.12 -9.39 -1.53
N GLN A 156 14.92 -9.85 -1.77
CA GLN A 156 14.40 -10.12 -3.10
C GLN A 156 13.08 -9.38 -3.31
N ILE A 157 12.86 -8.92 -4.54
CA ILE A 157 11.59 -8.36 -4.99
C ILE A 157 11.13 -9.05 -6.27
N ILE A 158 9.84 -8.99 -6.54
CA ILE A 158 9.28 -9.24 -7.87
C ILE A 158 9.58 -8.00 -8.71
N ASP A 159 10.20 -8.19 -9.89
CA ASP A 159 10.60 -7.08 -10.76
C ASP A 159 9.40 -6.45 -11.48
N PRO A 160 9.04 -5.20 -11.21
CA PRO A 160 7.93 -4.54 -11.90
C PRO A 160 8.16 -4.33 -13.39
N GLY A 161 9.39 -4.49 -13.88
CA GLY A 161 9.75 -4.36 -15.28
C GLY A 161 9.10 -5.41 -16.19
N TYR A 162 8.74 -6.58 -15.65
CA TYR A 162 8.03 -7.62 -16.40
C TYR A 162 6.51 -7.40 -16.37
N PRO A 163 5.83 -7.34 -17.52
CA PRO A 163 4.36 -7.26 -17.57
C PRO A 163 3.67 -8.38 -16.80
N GLU A 164 4.17 -9.60 -16.92
CA GLU A 164 3.62 -10.79 -16.26
C GLU A 164 3.81 -10.73 -14.73
N ALA A 165 4.89 -10.12 -14.26
CA ALA A 165 5.12 -9.87 -12.84
C ALA A 165 4.08 -8.89 -12.26
N ARG A 166 3.77 -7.83 -13.01
CA ARG A 166 2.71 -6.88 -12.65
C ARG A 166 1.34 -7.57 -12.63
N GLU A 167 1.07 -8.44 -13.59
CA GLU A 167 -0.15 -9.25 -13.62
C GLU A 167 -0.25 -10.23 -12.45
N TYR A 168 0.86 -10.84 -12.03
CA TYR A 168 0.90 -11.67 -10.82
C TYR A 168 0.52 -10.86 -9.58
N VAL A 169 1.13 -9.68 -9.39
CA VAL A 169 0.79 -8.80 -8.26
C VAL A 169 -0.67 -8.38 -8.32
N HIS A 170 -1.19 -8.05 -9.50
CA HIS A 170 -2.60 -7.73 -9.70
C HIS A 170 -3.51 -8.88 -9.23
N LYS A 171 -3.19 -10.13 -9.56
CA LYS A 171 -3.97 -11.32 -9.13
C LYS A 171 -3.96 -11.47 -7.60
N VAL A 172 -2.82 -11.26 -6.96
CA VAL A 172 -2.71 -11.32 -5.49
C VAL A 172 -3.61 -10.29 -4.82
N PHE A 173 -3.64 -9.05 -5.32
CA PHE A 173 -4.52 -8.01 -4.79
C PHE A 173 -5.99 -8.33 -5.03
N MET A 174 -6.34 -8.72 -6.24
CA MET A 174 -7.72 -9.02 -6.59
C MET A 174 -8.25 -10.29 -5.90
N GLU A 175 -7.38 -11.22 -5.51
CA GLU A 175 -7.77 -12.36 -4.67
C GLU A 175 -8.31 -11.87 -3.31
N ILE A 176 -7.65 -10.89 -2.69
CA ILE A 176 -8.14 -10.29 -1.44
C ILE A 176 -9.47 -9.57 -1.68
N VAL A 177 -9.50 -8.68 -2.67
CA VAL A 177 -10.69 -7.87 -2.97
C VAL A 177 -11.90 -8.76 -3.29
N ASN A 178 -11.73 -9.83 -4.05
CA ASN A 178 -12.84 -10.70 -4.44
C ASN A 178 -13.38 -11.56 -3.29
N ASN A 179 -12.48 -12.04 -2.42
CA ASN A 179 -12.82 -13.07 -1.44
C ASN A 179 -13.17 -12.52 -0.06
N TYR A 180 -12.83 -11.26 0.26
CA TYR A 180 -12.99 -10.71 1.60
C TYR A 180 -13.80 -9.42 1.60
N ASP A 181 -14.58 -9.21 2.66
CA ASP A 181 -15.43 -8.02 2.87
C ASP A 181 -14.62 -6.90 3.55
N ILE A 182 -13.55 -6.47 2.88
CA ILE A 182 -12.69 -5.38 3.33
C ILE A 182 -13.29 -4.03 2.94
N ASP A 183 -13.02 -2.99 3.73
CA ASP A 183 -13.47 -1.61 3.45
C ASP A 183 -12.44 -0.83 2.63
N GLY A 184 -11.17 -1.24 2.68
CA GLY A 184 -10.11 -0.67 1.89
C GLY A 184 -8.91 -1.59 1.75
N ILE A 185 -8.10 -1.29 0.74
CA ILE A 185 -6.81 -1.94 0.49
C ILE A 185 -5.78 -0.87 0.17
N LEU A 186 -4.61 -0.98 0.76
CA LEU A 186 -3.54 -0.02 0.53
C LEU A 186 -2.19 -0.70 0.31
N MET A 187 -1.36 -0.05 -0.48
CA MET A 187 0.04 -0.39 -0.65
C MET A 187 0.90 0.51 0.23
N ASP A 188 2.07 0.00 0.62
CA ASP A 188 3.18 0.83 1.05
C ASP A 188 4.08 1.24 -0.14
N ASP A 189 5.27 1.73 0.15
CA ASP A 189 6.19 2.33 -0.78
C ASP A 189 7.25 1.39 -1.36
N TYR A 190 7.14 0.07 -1.13
CA TYR A 190 8.12 -0.90 -1.62
C TYR A 190 7.84 -1.34 -3.05
N PHE A 191 7.96 -0.40 -4.01
CA PHE A 191 7.84 -0.69 -5.44
C PHE A 191 9.15 -1.25 -6.00
N TYR A 192 10.22 -0.47 -5.92
CA TYR A 192 11.60 -0.91 -6.13
C TYR A 192 12.35 -0.93 -4.80
N ALA A 193 13.51 -1.56 -4.77
CA ALA A 193 14.26 -1.71 -3.53
C ALA A 193 14.93 -0.41 -3.10
N TYR A 194 14.90 -0.14 -1.81
CA TYR A 194 15.62 0.99 -1.22
C TYR A 194 17.13 0.90 -1.49
N GLY A 195 17.74 2.03 -1.84
CA GLY A 195 19.17 2.14 -2.12
C GLY A 195 19.62 1.33 -3.34
N GLY A 196 18.70 0.93 -4.20
CA GLY A 196 18.99 0.18 -5.41
C GLY A 196 19.86 0.96 -6.37
N THR A 197 20.94 0.33 -6.86
CA THR A 197 21.50 0.66 -8.16
C THR A 197 20.75 -0.22 -9.15
N TYR A 198 20.34 0.33 -10.21
CA TYR A 198 19.34 -0.25 -11.09
C TYR A 198 19.91 -1.13 -12.20
N SER A 199 21.00 -1.83 -11.89
CA SER A 199 21.54 -2.90 -12.71
C SER A 199 20.79 -4.22 -12.55
N GLU A 200 20.06 -4.36 -11.43
CA GLU A 200 19.35 -5.57 -11.07
C GLU A 200 18.16 -5.85 -12.01
N ASP A 201 17.55 -4.80 -12.57
CA ASP A 201 16.47 -4.89 -13.54
C ASP A 201 16.93 -4.85 -15.02
N ALA A 202 18.22 -5.04 -15.28
CA ALA A 202 18.79 -4.94 -16.63
C ALA A 202 18.14 -5.91 -17.64
N ASP A 203 17.76 -7.10 -17.20
CA ASP A 203 17.12 -8.10 -18.05
C ASP A 203 15.70 -7.67 -18.46
N SER A 204 14.87 -7.27 -17.52
CA SER A 204 13.52 -6.80 -17.83
C SER A 204 13.57 -5.51 -18.67
N LYS A 205 14.47 -4.59 -18.35
CA LYS A 205 14.69 -3.38 -19.14
C LYS A 205 15.05 -3.68 -20.58
N SER A 206 15.99 -4.61 -20.80
CA SER A 206 16.42 -4.98 -22.16
C SER A 206 15.30 -5.59 -23.00
N LYS A 207 14.36 -6.29 -22.36
CA LYS A 207 13.26 -6.99 -23.01
C LYS A 207 12.00 -6.15 -23.19
N HIS A 208 11.72 -5.26 -22.25
CA HIS A 208 10.40 -4.63 -22.12
C HIS A 208 10.40 -3.10 -22.14
N LYS A 209 11.56 -2.43 -22.05
CA LYS A 209 11.60 -0.97 -22.16
C LYS A 209 11.38 -0.53 -23.62
N PRO A 210 10.33 0.23 -23.93
CA PRO A 210 10.11 0.77 -25.27
C PRO A 210 11.23 1.76 -25.67
N ALA A 211 11.57 1.81 -26.95
CA ALA A 211 12.57 2.75 -27.47
C ALA A 211 12.14 4.23 -27.37
N ASN A 212 10.84 4.48 -27.28
CA ASN A 212 10.22 5.81 -27.31
C ASN A 212 9.66 6.24 -25.95
N VAL A 213 10.29 5.82 -24.84
CA VAL A 213 9.92 6.32 -23.51
C VAL A 213 10.13 7.84 -23.47
N VAL A 214 9.13 8.56 -23.00
CA VAL A 214 9.17 10.02 -22.86
C VAL A 214 9.97 10.38 -21.62
N ASP A 215 10.92 11.29 -21.76
CA ASP A 215 11.62 11.93 -20.65
C ASP A 215 10.71 13.03 -20.08
N VAL A 216 9.93 12.67 -19.04
CA VAL A 216 8.84 13.51 -18.49
C VAL A 216 9.38 14.74 -17.80
N ASP A 217 10.42 14.61 -17.01
CA ASP A 217 11.00 15.70 -16.20
C ASP A 217 12.26 16.31 -16.83
N LYS A 218 12.61 15.83 -18.03
CA LYS A 218 13.76 16.35 -18.83
C LYS A 218 15.08 16.28 -18.07
N ASP A 219 15.26 15.23 -17.28
CA ASP A 219 16.50 14.97 -16.54
C ASP A 219 17.52 14.14 -17.35
N GLY A 220 17.07 13.54 -18.45
CA GLY A 220 17.87 12.68 -19.34
C GLY A 220 17.76 11.20 -18.99
N SER A 221 16.94 10.81 -18.01
CA SER A 221 16.81 9.42 -17.53
C SER A 221 15.49 8.75 -17.95
N THR A 222 15.39 8.34 -19.21
CA THR A 222 14.23 7.57 -19.67
C THR A 222 14.11 6.17 -19.03
N ASP A 223 15.13 5.69 -18.34
CA ASP A 223 15.06 4.46 -17.55
C ASP A 223 14.19 4.65 -16.31
N ASP A 224 14.32 5.79 -15.65
CA ASP A 224 13.54 6.12 -14.45
C ASP A 224 12.08 6.38 -14.81
N ASP A 225 11.81 7.05 -15.93
CA ASP A 225 10.46 7.21 -16.46
C ASP A 225 9.81 5.88 -16.80
N TRP A 226 10.56 4.93 -17.38
CA TRP A 226 10.07 3.60 -17.64
C TRP A 226 9.72 2.84 -16.35
N ARG A 227 10.56 2.93 -15.32
CA ARG A 227 10.26 2.32 -14.02
C ARG A 227 9.02 2.92 -13.37
N ARG A 228 8.90 4.26 -13.40
CA ARG A 228 7.68 4.95 -12.94
C ARG A 228 6.44 4.48 -13.69
N ALA A 229 6.51 4.39 -15.03
CA ALA A 229 5.40 3.90 -15.84
C ALA A 229 4.98 2.46 -15.52
N ASN A 230 5.94 1.58 -15.14
CA ASN A 230 5.63 0.23 -14.68
C ASN A 230 4.82 0.25 -13.37
N VAL A 231 5.22 1.07 -12.41
CA VAL A 231 4.48 1.24 -11.13
C VAL A 231 3.13 1.89 -11.39
N ASP A 232 3.09 2.98 -12.18
CA ASP A 232 1.84 3.67 -12.54
C ASP A 232 0.82 2.73 -13.17
N SER A 233 1.28 1.80 -14.02
CA SER A 233 0.40 0.80 -14.64
C SER A 233 -0.23 -0.15 -13.63
N VAL A 234 0.49 -0.54 -12.58
CA VAL A 234 -0.05 -1.38 -11.50
C VAL A 234 -1.12 -0.63 -10.73
N ILE A 235 -0.83 0.62 -10.34
CA ILE A 235 -1.77 1.44 -9.57
C ILE A 235 -3.06 1.68 -10.38
N CYS A 236 -2.92 2.14 -11.63
CA CYS A 236 -4.06 2.39 -12.52
C CYS A 236 -4.92 1.15 -12.75
N ASN A 237 -4.30 0.00 -13.04
CA ASN A 237 -5.03 -1.23 -13.35
C ASN A 237 -5.73 -1.79 -12.11
N LEU A 238 -5.09 -1.74 -10.93
CA LEU A 238 -5.71 -2.15 -9.68
C LEU A 238 -6.88 -1.26 -9.31
N TYR A 239 -6.72 0.06 -9.38
CA TYR A 239 -7.83 0.97 -9.12
C TYR A 239 -9.04 0.66 -9.99
N LYS A 240 -8.84 0.54 -11.32
CA LYS A 240 -9.92 0.21 -12.26
C LYS A 240 -10.60 -1.12 -11.92
N ALA A 241 -9.82 -2.16 -11.65
CA ALA A 241 -10.34 -3.48 -11.32
C ALA A 241 -11.13 -3.48 -10.00
N ILE A 242 -10.65 -2.76 -8.98
CA ILE A 242 -11.37 -2.60 -7.71
C ILE A 242 -12.70 -1.88 -7.94
N GLN A 243 -12.69 -0.76 -8.69
CA GLN A 243 -13.90 0.00 -8.99
C GLN A 243 -14.93 -0.80 -9.79
N GLU A 244 -14.48 -1.70 -10.66
CA GLU A 244 -15.37 -2.57 -11.44
C GLU A 244 -16.06 -3.62 -10.56
N VAL A 245 -15.34 -4.20 -9.58
CA VAL A 245 -15.83 -5.34 -8.79
C VAL A 245 -16.49 -4.88 -7.48
N LYS A 246 -15.85 -3.97 -6.76
CA LYS A 246 -16.29 -3.46 -5.43
C LYS A 246 -16.00 -1.96 -5.32
N PRO A 247 -16.81 -1.09 -5.94
CA PRO A 247 -16.56 0.35 -5.99
C PRO A 247 -16.58 1.05 -4.62
N TRP A 248 -17.05 0.36 -3.58
CA TRP A 248 -17.02 0.86 -2.20
C TRP A 248 -15.69 0.58 -1.47
N VAL A 249 -14.87 -0.36 -1.98
CA VAL A 249 -13.53 -0.64 -1.41
C VAL A 249 -12.58 0.46 -1.80
N ARG A 250 -12.04 1.16 -0.82
CA ARG A 250 -11.13 2.28 -1.04
C ARG A 250 -9.72 1.78 -1.33
N PHE A 251 -9.09 2.37 -2.33
CA PHE A 251 -7.71 2.09 -2.68
C PHE A 251 -6.79 3.20 -2.21
N GLY A 252 -5.87 2.89 -1.31
CA GLY A 252 -4.98 3.84 -0.66
C GLY A 252 -3.50 3.57 -0.88
N MET A 253 -2.66 4.59 -0.57
CA MET A 253 -1.21 4.50 -0.70
C MET A 253 -0.52 5.06 0.55
N GLY A 254 0.34 4.24 1.18
CA GLY A 254 1.26 4.64 2.24
C GLY A 254 2.61 5.01 1.65
N ILE A 255 2.76 6.25 1.22
CA ILE A 255 3.94 6.74 0.49
C ILE A 255 4.91 7.48 1.41
N PRO A 256 6.20 7.63 1.05
CA PRO A 256 7.10 8.55 1.75
C PRO A 256 6.55 9.98 1.76
N GLY A 257 6.72 10.68 2.88
CA GLY A 257 6.20 12.03 3.06
C GLY A 257 6.85 13.07 2.14
N ASN A 258 8.00 12.78 1.57
CA ASN A 258 8.66 13.61 0.59
C ASN A 258 8.56 12.99 -0.81
N TRP A 259 7.85 13.68 -1.70
CA TRP A 259 7.65 13.20 -3.06
C TRP A 259 8.88 13.35 -3.93
N THR A 260 9.41 14.59 -4.12
CA THR A 260 10.62 14.86 -4.91
C THR A 260 11.42 16.04 -4.35
N MET A 261 12.71 16.00 -4.58
CA MET A 261 13.66 17.13 -4.34
C MET A 261 14.12 17.79 -5.64
N LYS A 262 13.71 17.25 -6.79
CA LYS A 262 14.11 17.74 -8.10
C LYS A 262 13.15 18.81 -8.60
N SER A 263 13.64 20.02 -8.78
CA SER A 263 12.85 21.16 -9.30
C SER A 263 12.28 20.89 -10.70
N LYS A 264 12.99 20.15 -11.56
CA LYS A 264 12.49 19.74 -12.88
C LYS A 264 11.30 18.81 -12.80
N ALA A 265 11.37 17.79 -11.94
CA ALA A 265 10.26 16.86 -11.71
C ALA A 265 9.05 17.62 -11.17
N ALA A 266 9.23 18.47 -10.15
CA ALA A 266 8.14 19.29 -9.60
C ALA A 266 7.52 20.22 -10.65
N ALA A 267 8.35 20.88 -11.47
CA ALA A 267 7.89 21.77 -12.53
C ALA A 267 7.08 21.04 -13.62
N ALA A 268 7.43 19.79 -13.96
CA ALA A 268 6.66 18.97 -14.90
C ALA A 268 5.20 18.76 -14.44
N TYR A 269 4.97 18.80 -13.13
CA TYR A 269 3.63 18.71 -12.52
C TYR A 269 3.05 20.06 -12.09
N GLY A 270 3.71 21.16 -12.39
CA GLY A 270 3.28 22.53 -12.03
C GLY A 270 3.42 22.83 -10.54
N ILE A 271 4.36 22.17 -9.85
CA ILE A 271 4.61 22.32 -8.42
C ILE A 271 5.90 23.08 -8.20
N SER A 272 5.89 24.02 -7.23
CA SER A 272 7.09 24.68 -6.74
C SER A 272 7.54 24.06 -5.43
N LEU A 273 8.80 23.66 -5.35
CA LEU A 273 9.36 23.08 -4.11
C LEU A 273 9.73 24.18 -3.11
N PRO A 274 9.48 23.97 -1.82
CA PRO A 274 10.01 24.84 -0.78
C PRO A 274 11.55 24.72 -0.74
N SER A 275 12.22 25.79 -0.30
CA SER A 275 13.68 25.80 -0.14
C SER A 275 14.11 25.12 1.16
N GLY A 276 15.32 24.56 1.18
CA GLY A 276 15.97 24.06 2.41
C GLY A 276 15.55 22.66 2.84
N ILE A 277 14.75 21.94 2.04
CA ILE A 277 14.40 20.55 2.33
C ILE A 277 15.51 19.62 1.84
N SER A 278 15.95 18.69 2.70
CA SER A 278 16.85 17.60 2.36
C SER A 278 16.33 16.31 3.01
N ALA A 279 15.72 15.45 2.23
CA ALA A 279 15.18 14.17 2.68
C ALA A 279 15.19 13.15 1.54
N MET A 280 15.05 11.87 1.87
CA MET A 280 14.82 10.86 0.85
C MET A 280 13.52 11.17 0.10
N GLU A 281 13.58 11.15 -1.21
CA GLU A 281 12.42 11.35 -2.08
C GLU A 281 11.91 10.03 -2.64
N SER A 282 10.63 9.97 -2.98
CA SER A 282 10.02 8.75 -3.49
C SER A 282 9.96 8.68 -5.02
N TYR A 283 9.99 9.82 -5.70
CA TYR A 283 9.78 9.91 -7.14
C TYR A 283 10.85 9.18 -7.95
N ASP A 284 12.15 9.45 -7.67
CA ASP A 284 13.25 8.78 -8.35
C ASP A 284 13.85 7.61 -7.56
N TYR A 285 13.63 7.58 -6.25
CA TYR A 285 14.25 6.56 -5.41
C TYR A 285 13.46 5.26 -5.36
N LEU A 286 12.14 5.37 -5.43
CA LEU A 286 11.20 4.24 -5.38
C LEU A 286 10.28 4.19 -6.60
N TYR A 287 10.40 5.17 -7.51
CA TYR A 287 9.53 5.35 -8.68
C TYR A 287 8.04 5.51 -8.30
N CYS A 288 7.82 6.17 -7.16
CA CYS A 288 6.50 6.45 -6.61
C CYS A 288 5.98 7.78 -7.16
N ASN A 289 5.03 7.73 -8.10
CA ASN A 289 4.49 8.92 -8.77
C ASN A 289 3.15 9.36 -8.18
N ALA A 290 3.14 9.57 -6.85
CA ALA A 290 1.91 9.85 -6.09
C ALA A 290 1.12 11.06 -6.58
N VAL A 291 1.80 12.07 -7.10
CA VAL A 291 1.16 13.27 -7.67
C VAL A 291 0.36 12.91 -8.94
N GLU A 292 0.91 12.06 -9.80
CA GLU A 292 0.18 11.57 -10.98
C GLU A 292 -1.03 10.74 -10.57
N TRP A 293 -0.87 9.81 -9.63
CA TRP A 293 -1.99 8.98 -9.17
C TRP A 293 -3.14 9.80 -8.61
N ALA A 294 -2.83 10.84 -7.84
CA ALA A 294 -3.83 11.77 -7.32
C ALA A 294 -4.50 12.59 -8.43
N LYS A 295 -3.73 13.10 -9.40
CA LYS A 295 -4.26 13.86 -10.54
C LYS A 295 -5.18 13.03 -11.43
N GLN A 296 -4.84 11.77 -11.65
CA GLN A 296 -5.61 10.85 -12.48
C GLN A 296 -6.79 10.21 -11.73
N GLY A 297 -6.87 10.41 -10.41
CA GLY A 297 -7.90 9.78 -9.57
C GLY A 297 -7.76 8.26 -9.49
N TRP A 298 -6.52 7.74 -9.51
CA TRP A 298 -6.25 6.29 -9.37
C TRP A 298 -6.07 5.84 -7.93
N VAL A 299 -6.31 6.74 -6.98
CA VAL A 299 -6.29 6.45 -5.54
C VAL A 299 -7.39 7.24 -4.85
N ASP A 300 -7.98 6.66 -3.81
CA ASP A 300 -9.01 7.31 -2.99
C ASP A 300 -8.39 8.13 -1.86
N TYR A 301 -7.21 7.74 -1.38
CA TYR A 301 -6.47 8.49 -0.38
C TYR A 301 -4.97 8.23 -0.45
N LEU A 302 -4.20 9.22 0.01
CA LEU A 302 -2.76 9.13 0.24
C LEU A 302 -2.51 9.25 1.74
N ASN A 303 -1.62 8.42 2.26
CA ASN A 303 -1.18 8.42 3.65
C ASN A 303 0.35 8.62 3.72
N PRO A 304 0.82 9.88 3.70
CA PRO A 304 2.25 10.17 3.71
C PRO A 304 2.91 9.73 5.02
N GLN A 305 4.01 8.99 4.92
CA GLN A 305 4.85 8.56 6.03
C GLN A 305 5.72 9.74 6.47
N ILE A 306 5.38 10.36 7.60
CA ILE A 306 6.07 11.53 8.15
C ILE A 306 6.74 11.11 9.45
N TYR A 307 7.99 10.66 9.39
CA TYR A 307 8.72 10.07 10.53
C TYR A 307 9.68 11.04 11.21
N TRP A 308 9.64 12.31 10.90
CA TRP A 308 10.55 13.31 11.45
C TRP A 308 9.84 14.35 12.30
N SER A 309 10.64 15.04 13.12
CA SER A 309 10.15 16.08 14.01
C SER A 309 9.64 17.29 13.24
N THR A 310 8.62 17.95 13.79
CA THR A 310 8.12 19.26 13.31
C THR A 310 9.10 20.40 13.60
N GLN A 311 10.22 20.13 14.26
CA GLN A 311 11.26 21.10 14.60
C GLN A 311 12.44 21.12 13.62
N VAL A 312 12.29 20.49 12.44
CA VAL A 312 13.32 20.46 11.41
C VAL A 312 13.08 21.58 10.41
#